data_aa6bef8c7d68b764afade307c282fc74
#
_entry.id   aa6bef8c7d68b764afade307c282fc74
#
_cell.length_a   1.000
_cell.length_b   1.000
_cell.length_c   1.000
_cell.angle_alpha   90.00
_cell.angle_beta   90.00
_cell.angle_gamma   90.00
#
_symmetry.space_group_name_H-M   'P 1'
#
loop_
_entity.id
_entity.type
_entity.pdbx_description
1 polymer ?
#
loop_
_entity_poly.entity_id
_entity_poly.type
_entity_poly.pdbx_seq_one_letter_code
_entity_poly.pdbx_strand_id
1 'polypeptide(L)'
;MKKIITMVTALTLVFGTLTGCGATDTSKGSNADSAKADSSKSVATDGSTSMEKVIGFLSEAYMEENGDVKITYNPTGSSAGIQAVSEGRCDIGLASRDLKDEEQADLTGTVVAIDGIGIIVNPENPVKDLSIEQVGKIYTGEISNWKDVGGNDAAIVCIGREAASGTRDGFEEVTGTKDKCQYSQELTSTGDVVQTVSGNPNAIGYASVASVNDSVKAVSIQGVTPTTETIQDGEYKIQRNFVLVTKKEASLSAAAQDFFDFATSPQADSLITEAGAVPIKR
;
A
#
# COMPACT_ATOMS: atom_id res chain seq x y z
N MET A 1 3.00 -35.20 -48.67
CA MET A 1 1.89 -35.52 -49.58
C MET A 1 0.58 -35.20 -48.90
N LYS A 2 -0.29 -34.42 -49.56
CA LYS A 2 -1.73 -34.20 -49.35
C LYS A 2 -2.13 -33.41 -48.08
N LYS A 3 -3.01 -32.44 -48.10
CA LYS A 3 -3.56 -31.49 -49.12
C LYS A 3 -4.30 -30.42 -48.30
N ILE A 4 -4.19 -29.19 -48.72
CA ILE A 4 -4.91 -27.97 -48.37
C ILE A 4 -6.42 -28.18 -48.63
N ILE A 5 -7.27 -27.65 -47.69
CA ILE A 5 -8.63 -27.22 -48.05
C ILE A 5 -8.90 -25.87 -47.37
N THR A 6 -8.92 -24.87 -48.23
CA THR A 6 -9.41 -23.50 -48.04
C THR A 6 -10.93 -23.53 -48.21
N MET A 7 -11.69 -22.90 -47.32
CA MET A 7 -13.10 -22.59 -47.55
C MET A 7 -13.36 -21.13 -47.26
N VAL A 8 -13.47 -20.38 -48.36
CA VAL A 8 -13.93 -18.99 -48.46
C VAL A 8 -15.46 -19.07 -48.57
N THR A 9 -16.16 -18.29 -47.75
CA THR A 9 -17.57 -18.00 -48.01
C THR A 9 -17.80 -16.49 -47.81
N ALA A 10 -17.97 -15.84 -48.94
CA ALA A 10 -18.50 -14.49 -49.06
C ALA A 10 -20.03 -14.58 -49.05
N LEU A 11 -20.71 -13.65 -48.43
CA LEU A 11 -22.05 -13.29 -48.86
C LEU A 11 -22.51 -11.94 -48.37
N THR A 12 -22.60 -11.05 -49.31
CA THR A 12 -23.68 -10.13 -49.77
C THR A 12 -24.35 -9.20 -48.77
N LEU A 13 -24.12 -7.92 -49.09
CA LEU A 13 -24.92 -6.73 -48.74
C LEU A 13 -26.36 -6.89 -49.30
N VAL A 14 -27.33 -6.43 -48.49
CA VAL A 14 -28.64 -6.01 -48.95
C VAL A 14 -28.91 -4.59 -48.49
N PHE A 15 -28.96 -3.66 -49.46
CA PHE A 15 -29.49 -2.32 -49.37
C PHE A 15 -31.02 -2.39 -49.41
N GLY A 16 -31.65 -1.79 -48.44
CA GLY A 16 -33.11 -1.53 -48.47
C GLY A 16 -33.41 -0.14 -48.04
N THR A 17 -33.61 0.75 -49.01
CA THR A 17 -34.19 2.09 -48.82
C THR A 17 -35.69 1.98 -48.76
N LEU A 18 -36.31 2.60 -47.73
CA LEU A 18 -37.72 2.98 -47.75
C LEU A 18 -37.90 4.30 -47.03
N THR A 19 -38.21 5.31 -47.81
CA THR A 19 -38.75 6.62 -47.42
C THR A 19 -40.19 6.48 -46.98
N GLY A 20 -40.58 7.17 -45.89
CA GLY A 20 -41.96 7.31 -45.43
C GLY A 20 -42.09 8.45 -44.44
N CYS A 21 -42.56 9.61 -44.87
CA CYS A 21 -43.02 10.72 -44.03
C CYS A 21 -44.35 10.38 -43.35
N GLY A 22 -44.57 10.83 -42.11
CA GLY A 22 -45.87 10.85 -41.45
C GLY A 22 -45.79 11.29 -39.98
N ALA A 23 -46.46 12.35 -39.69
CA ALA A 23 -46.51 13.22 -38.53
C ALA A 23 -46.98 12.61 -37.19
N THR A 24 -46.49 13.27 -36.10
CA THR A 24 -47.12 13.52 -34.77
C THR A 24 -47.67 12.35 -33.97
N ASP A 25 -47.11 12.01 -32.83
CA ASP A 25 -47.61 12.46 -31.53
C ASP A 25 -46.81 11.84 -30.33
N THR A 26 -46.64 12.64 -29.32
CA THR A 26 -46.33 12.40 -27.91
C THR A 26 -46.27 10.97 -27.40
N SER A 27 -45.08 10.53 -26.86
CA SER A 27 -45.01 9.97 -25.49
C SER A 27 -43.61 9.64 -25.04
N LYS A 28 -43.26 10.13 -23.87
CA LYS A 28 -42.34 9.65 -22.85
C LYS A 28 -41.01 9.10 -23.33
N GLY A 29 -39.99 9.96 -23.32
CA GLY A 29 -38.61 9.59 -23.21
C GLY A 29 -38.40 8.79 -21.92
N SER A 30 -38.00 7.54 -22.05
CA SER A 30 -37.27 6.84 -20.99
C SER A 30 -35.87 7.44 -20.96
N ASN A 31 -35.68 8.37 -20.03
CA ASN A 31 -34.35 8.77 -19.57
C ASN A 31 -33.67 7.52 -19.08
N ALA A 32 -32.74 7.00 -19.84
CA ALA A 32 -31.63 6.27 -19.29
C ALA A 32 -30.79 7.31 -18.51
N ASP A 33 -31.19 7.54 -17.28
CA ASP A 33 -30.42 8.26 -16.29
C ASP A 33 -29.17 7.39 -16.02
N SER A 34 -28.14 7.62 -16.82
CA SER A 34 -26.79 7.23 -16.45
C SER A 34 -26.50 8.07 -15.21
N ALA A 35 -26.65 7.46 -14.04
CA ALA A 35 -26.23 8.02 -12.78
C ALA A 35 -24.75 8.38 -12.95
N LYS A 36 -24.45 9.64 -13.26
CA LYS A 36 -23.18 10.26 -12.93
C LYS A 36 -23.10 10.12 -11.42
N ALA A 37 -22.27 9.19 -10.95
CA ALA A 37 -21.90 9.15 -9.55
C ALA A 37 -21.51 10.59 -9.17
N ASP A 38 -22.16 11.12 -8.15
CA ASP A 38 -21.90 12.47 -7.67
C ASP A 38 -20.48 12.50 -7.13
N SER A 39 -19.53 12.94 -7.96
CA SER A 39 -18.11 12.98 -7.62
C SER A 39 -17.82 13.88 -6.41
N SER A 40 -18.78 14.70 -6.00
CA SER A 40 -18.68 15.55 -4.81
C SER A 40 -18.72 14.77 -3.48
N LYS A 41 -19.17 13.50 -3.52
CA LYS A 41 -19.29 12.61 -2.35
C LYS A 41 -18.37 11.39 -2.43
N SER A 42 -17.39 11.40 -3.29
CA SER A 42 -16.39 10.34 -3.39
C SER A 42 -15.01 10.85 -3.05
N VAL A 43 -14.23 10.03 -2.34
CA VAL A 43 -12.84 10.28 -1.99
C VAL A 43 -12.00 9.15 -2.56
N ALA A 44 -11.02 9.49 -3.39
CA ALA A 44 -10.07 8.54 -3.96
C ALA A 44 -8.75 8.60 -3.21
N THR A 45 -8.31 7.49 -2.62
CA THR A 45 -7.00 7.35 -2.01
C THR A 45 -6.16 6.34 -2.77
N ASP A 46 -4.86 6.59 -2.88
CA ASP A 46 -3.94 5.75 -3.65
C ASP A 46 -2.57 5.70 -2.95
N GLY A 47 -1.90 4.54 -2.96
CA GLY A 47 -0.53 4.47 -2.50
C GLY A 47 -0.13 3.29 -1.64
N SER A 48 0.48 3.56 -0.50
CA SER A 48 1.18 2.61 0.35
C SER A 48 0.36 1.39 0.74
N THR A 49 0.81 0.20 0.34
CA THR A 49 0.21 -1.09 0.74
C THR A 49 0.40 -1.41 2.22
N SER A 50 1.34 -0.75 2.91
CA SER A 50 1.51 -0.89 4.36
C SER A 50 0.46 -0.15 5.17
N MET A 51 -0.21 0.84 4.56
CA MET A 51 -1.27 1.62 5.20
C MET A 51 -2.65 0.98 5.05
N GLU A 52 -2.76 -0.18 4.40
CA GLU A 52 -4.04 -0.83 4.08
C GLU A 52 -4.97 -0.94 5.30
N LYS A 53 -4.47 -1.44 6.43
CA LYS A 53 -5.30 -1.55 7.65
C LYS A 53 -5.68 -0.18 8.21
N VAL A 54 -4.74 0.75 8.28
CA VAL A 54 -5.01 2.09 8.83
C VAL A 54 -6.05 2.81 7.98
N ILE A 55 -5.87 2.85 6.65
CA ILE A 55 -6.84 3.51 5.77
C ILE A 55 -8.17 2.77 5.73
N GLY A 56 -8.16 1.43 5.87
CA GLY A 56 -9.38 0.62 5.98
C GLY A 56 -10.22 1.02 7.19
N PHE A 57 -9.65 0.98 8.39
CA PHE A 57 -10.34 1.36 9.62
C PHE A 57 -10.85 2.81 9.59
N LEU A 58 -10.03 3.75 9.12
CA LEU A 58 -10.42 5.14 9.00
C LEU A 58 -11.57 5.33 7.98
N SER A 59 -11.49 4.67 6.84
CA SER A 59 -12.50 4.77 5.80
C SER A 59 -13.83 4.14 6.20
N GLU A 60 -13.78 2.96 6.84
CA GLU A 60 -14.98 2.26 7.32
C GLU A 60 -15.70 3.09 8.39
N ALA A 61 -14.98 3.55 9.41
CA ALA A 61 -15.57 4.36 10.48
C ALA A 61 -16.15 5.68 9.93
N TYR A 62 -15.44 6.34 9.02
CA TYR A 62 -15.94 7.57 8.42
C TYR A 62 -17.20 7.35 7.58
N MET A 63 -17.24 6.29 6.77
CA MET A 63 -18.41 5.95 5.94
C MET A 63 -19.61 5.46 6.77
N GLU A 64 -19.40 4.87 7.94
CA GLU A 64 -20.50 4.52 8.87
C GLU A 64 -21.21 5.78 9.38
N GLU A 65 -20.46 6.83 9.69
CA GLU A 65 -21.03 8.12 10.15
C GLU A 65 -21.56 8.98 8.99
N ASN A 66 -21.00 8.82 7.79
CA ASN A 66 -21.29 9.61 6.58
C ASN A 66 -21.71 8.69 5.44
N GLY A 67 -22.85 8.04 5.55
CA GLY A 67 -23.32 6.96 4.68
C GLY A 67 -23.55 7.32 3.20
N ASP A 68 -23.45 8.59 2.84
CA ASP A 68 -23.53 9.09 1.46
C ASP A 68 -22.14 9.36 0.84
N VAL A 69 -21.06 9.26 1.63
CA VAL A 69 -19.69 9.39 1.15
C VAL A 69 -19.14 7.99 0.79
N LYS A 70 -18.42 7.92 -0.32
CA LYS A 70 -17.71 6.71 -0.76
C LYS A 70 -16.21 6.97 -0.78
N ILE A 71 -15.47 6.24 0.05
CA ILE A 71 -13.99 6.26 0.04
C ILE A 71 -13.48 5.03 -0.68
N THR A 72 -12.52 5.22 -1.57
CA THR A 72 -11.86 4.13 -2.31
C THR A 72 -10.37 4.17 -2.05
N TYR A 73 -9.77 2.99 -1.91
CA TYR A 73 -8.33 2.82 -1.73
C TYR A 73 -7.74 1.95 -2.85
N ASN A 74 -6.66 2.44 -3.46
CA ASN A 74 -5.91 1.73 -4.48
C ASN A 74 -4.47 1.45 -4.01
N PRO A 75 -4.10 0.19 -3.71
CA PRO A 75 -2.80 -0.17 -3.12
C PRO A 75 -1.69 -0.27 -4.17
N THR A 76 -1.12 0.85 -4.59
CA THR A 76 -0.13 0.93 -5.69
C THR A 76 1.32 1.11 -5.23
N GLY A 77 1.55 1.37 -3.94
CA GLY A 77 2.86 1.72 -3.38
C GLY A 77 3.04 3.23 -3.18
N SER A 78 3.93 3.60 -2.26
CA SER A 78 4.07 5.01 -1.81
C SER A 78 4.41 5.97 -2.93
N SER A 79 5.40 5.65 -3.77
CA SER A 79 5.81 6.55 -4.86
C SER A 79 4.73 6.70 -5.93
N ALA A 80 3.96 5.64 -6.21
CA ALA A 80 2.85 5.69 -7.15
C ALA A 80 1.68 6.54 -6.61
N GLY A 81 1.37 6.44 -5.31
CA GLY A 81 0.36 7.28 -4.65
C GLY A 81 0.75 8.75 -4.62
N ILE A 82 2.02 9.07 -4.31
CA ILE A 82 2.56 10.43 -4.36
C ILE A 82 2.42 11.00 -5.78
N GLN A 83 2.78 10.21 -6.80
CA GLN A 83 2.63 10.61 -8.19
C GLN A 83 1.15 10.79 -8.58
N ALA A 84 0.25 9.91 -8.10
CA ALA A 84 -1.17 10.00 -8.37
C ALA A 84 -1.78 11.34 -7.89
N VAL A 85 -1.39 11.79 -6.68
CA VAL A 85 -1.78 13.13 -6.17
C VAL A 85 -1.19 14.24 -7.02
N SER A 86 0.10 14.19 -7.33
CA SER A 86 0.76 15.21 -8.15
C SER A 86 0.06 15.40 -9.51
N GLU A 87 -0.37 14.30 -10.12
CA GLU A 87 -1.09 14.28 -11.40
C GLU A 87 -2.62 14.53 -11.26
N GLY A 88 -3.14 14.62 -10.05
CA GLY A 88 -4.57 14.80 -9.79
C GLY A 88 -5.42 13.56 -10.12
N ARG A 89 -4.86 12.36 -10.04
CA ARG A 89 -5.55 11.09 -10.27
C ARG A 89 -6.24 10.53 -9.02
N CYS A 90 -5.86 11.03 -7.84
CA CYS A 90 -6.55 10.77 -6.57
C CYS A 90 -6.56 12.04 -5.72
N ASP A 91 -7.41 12.06 -4.69
CA ASP A 91 -7.57 13.20 -3.78
C ASP A 91 -6.46 13.20 -2.72
N ILE A 92 -6.17 12.04 -2.12
CA ILE A 92 -5.22 11.87 -1.03
C ILE A 92 -4.28 10.71 -1.36
N GLY A 93 -2.97 11.00 -1.36
CA GLY A 93 -1.93 9.99 -1.48
C GLY A 93 -1.57 9.39 -0.13
N LEU A 94 -1.17 8.12 -0.15
CA LEU A 94 -0.75 7.38 1.04
C LEU A 94 0.72 7.00 0.90
N ALA A 95 1.55 7.51 1.79
CA ALA A 95 2.97 7.21 1.79
C ALA A 95 3.42 6.62 3.14
N SER A 96 4.29 5.63 3.08
CA SER A 96 4.95 5.03 4.25
C SER A 96 6.43 5.42 4.30
N ARG A 97 6.68 6.65 3.96
CA ARG A 97 7.91 7.43 4.08
C ARG A 97 7.57 8.91 4.02
N ASP A 98 8.49 9.74 4.45
CA ASP A 98 8.38 11.17 4.25
C ASP A 98 8.52 11.54 2.76
N LEU A 99 8.01 12.73 2.39
CA LEU A 99 8.19 13.27 1.05
C LEU A 99 9.66 13.67 0.84
N LYS A 100 10.19 13.36 -0.32
CA LYS A 100 11.50 13.85 -0.76
C LYS A 100 11.45 15.36 -1.04
N ASP A 101 12.60 16.02 -1.03
CA ASP A 101 12.69 17.48 -1.24
C ASP A 101 12.03 17.92 -2.56
N GLU A 102 12.24 17.16 -3.63
CA GLU A 102 11.61 17.43 -4.92
C GLU A 102 10.09 17.26 -4.92
N GLU A 103 9.56 16.31 -4.12
CA GLU A 103 8.12 16.09 -3.97
C GLU A 103 7.47 17.20 -3.13
N GLN A 104 8.19 17.74 -2.16
CA GLN A 104 7.74 18.83 -1.31
C GLN A 104 7.57 20.16 -2.04
N ALA A 105 8.05 20.30 -3.28
CA ALA A 105 7.81 21.51 -4.08
C ALA A 105 6.30 21.75 -4.27
N ASP A 106 5.57 20.73 -4.69
CA ASP A 106 4.16 20.81 -5.09
C ASP A 106 3.20 20.09 -4.12
N LEU A 107 3.72 19.29 -3.20
CA LEU A 107 2.92 18.44 -2.32
C LEU A 107 3.14 18.77 -0.84
N THR A 108 2.12 18.50 -0.03
CA THR A 108 2.17 18.57 1.43
C THR A 108 2.01 17.15 1.98
N GLY A 109 2.94 16.73 2.83
CA GLY A 109 2.85 15.50 3.61
C GLY A 109 2.41 15.79 5.04
N THR A 110 1.36 15.14 5.49
CA THR A 110 0.86 15.22 6.87
C THR A 110 1.03 13.87 7.53
N VAL A 111 1.88 13.81 8.56
CA VAL A 111 2.09 12.58 9.34
C VAL A 111 0.84 12.29 10.16
N VAL A 112 0.33 11.07 10.10
CA VAL A 112 -0.87 10.63 10.85
C VAL A 112 -0.54 9.54 11.85
N ALA A 113 0.49 8.74 11.60
CA ALA A 113 0.91 7.66 12.48
C ALA A 113 2.40 7.36 12.32
N ILE A 114 2.94 6.62 13.30
CA ILE A 114 4.25 5.96 13.22
C ILE A 114 4.00 4.47 13.08
N ASP A 115 4.73 3.82 12.19
CA ASP A 115 4.67 2.37 11.97
C ASP A 115 6.05 1.73 12.14
N GLY A 116 6.09 0.59 12.81
CA GLY A 116 7.27 -0.25 12.87
C GLY A 116 7.44 -1.06 11.59
N ILE A 117 8.66 -1.16 11.09
CA ILE A 117 9.01 -2.10 10.04
C ILE A 117 9.49 -3.38 10.73
N GLY A 118 8.61 -4.36 10.88
CA GLY A 118 8.94 -5.66 11.47
C GLY A 118 9.80 -6.49 10.53
N ILE A 119 10.91 -7.03 11.05
CA ILE A 119 11.69 -8.07 10.37
C ILE A 119 10.96 -9.38 10.62
N ILE A 120 10.50 -10.03 9.56
CA ILE A 120 9.65 -11.22 9.64
C ILE A 120 10.34 -12.45 9.07
N VAL A 121 10.10 -13.58 9.73
CA VAL A 121 10.57 -14.91 9.30
C VAL A 121 9.41 -15.90 9.40
N ASN A 122 9.57 -17.05 8.77
CA ASN A 122 8.64 -18.16 8.95
C ASN A 122 8.59 -18.60 10.43
N PRO A 123 7.44 -19.02 10.99
CA PRO A 123 7.33 -19.48 12.37
C PRO A 123 8.28 -20.63 12.74
N GLU A 124 8.63 -21.49 11.78
CA GLU A 124 9.57 -22.61 11.97
C GLU A 124 11.05 -22.16 12.07
N ASN A 125 11.38 -20.94 11.69
CA ASN A 125 12.74 -20.40 11.82
C ASN A 125 13.09 -20.21 13.30
N PRO A 126 14.19 -20.78 13.83
CA PRO A 126 14.50 -20.68 15.26
C PRO A 126 15.04 -19.31 15.70
N VAL A 127 15.44 -18.43 14.75
CA VAL A 127 15.97 -17.10 15.07
C VAL A 127 14.89 -16.24 15.75
N LYS A 128 15.27 -15.59 16.86
CA LYS A 128 14.36 -14.78 17.69
C LYS A 128 14.79 -13.31 17.79
N ASP A 129 16.08 -13.05 17.61
CA ASP A 129 16.63 -11.71 17.75
C ASP A 129 17.76 -11.50 16.72
N LEU A 130 17.84 -10.29 16.17
CA LEU A 130 18.91 -9.85 15.28
C LEU A 130 19.32 -8.43 15.65
N SER A 131 20.59 -8.08 15.39
CA SER A 131 20.96 -6.67 15.40
C SER A 131 20.61 -5.99 14.05
N ILE A 132 20.48 -4.66 14.04
CA ILE A 132 20.30 -3.89 12.81
C ILE A 132 21.48 -4.17 11.83
N GLU A 133 22.69 -4.28 12.36
CA GLU A 133 23.87 -4.60 11.56
C GLU A 133 23.76 -6.00 10.92
N GLN A 134 23.31 -7.02 11.67
CA GLN A 134 23.07 -8.36 11.11
C GLN A 134 22.01 -8.35 10.03
N VAL A 135 20.91 -7.62 10.24
CA VAL A 135 19.87 -7.44 9.20
C VAL A 135 20.47 -6.81 7.94
N GLY A 136 21.25 -5.73 8.09
CA GLY A 136 21.93 -5.10 6.95
C GLY A 136 22.87 -6.08 6.22
N LYS A 137 23.69 -6.83 6.95
CA LYS A 137 24.59 -7.84 6.37
C LYS A 137 23.88 -9.00 5.67
N ILE A 138 22.72 -9.40 6.18
CA ILE A 138 21.89 -10.40 5.52
C ILE A 138 21.42 -9.86 4.17
N TYR A 139 20.87 -8.66 4.14
CA TYR A 139 20.33 -8.09 2.90
C TYR A 139 21.41 -7.65 1.91
N THR A 140 22.64 -7.38 2.34
CA THR A 140 23.79 -7.13 1.44
C THR A 140 24.51 -8.41 0.99
N GLY A 141 24.09 -9.59 1.49
CA GLY A 141 24.67 -10.88 1.14
C GLY A 141 25.97 -11.23 1.88
N GLU A 142 26.41 -10.39 2.83
CA GLU A 142 27.58 -10.67 3.69
C GLU A 142 27.31 -11.83 4.66
N ILE A 143 26.06 -11.98 5.13
CA ILE A 143 25.55 -13.13 5.87
C ILE A 143 24.54 -13.84 4.97
N SER A 144 24.84 -15.03 4.52
CA SER A 144 24.02 -15.79 3.57
C SER A 144 23.48 -17.11 4.12
N ASN A 145 23.83 -17.46 5.34
CA ASN A 145 23.39 -18.70 5.99
C ASN A 145 22.84 -18.42 7.39
N TRP A 146 21.68 -18.99 7.69
CA TRP A 146 21.01 -18.80 8.97
C TRP A 146 21.84 -19.25 10.19
N LYS A 147 22.74 -20.24 10.04
CA LYS A 147 23.62 -20.69 11.14
C LYS A 147 24.51 -19.57 11.67
N ASP A 148 24.87 -18.59 10.85
CA ASP A 148 25.76 -17.49 11.22
C ASP A 148 25.08 -16.49 12.16
N VAL A 149 23.76 -16.60 12.30
CA VAL A 149 22.92 -15.79 13.20
C VAL A 149 22.06 -16.65 14.14
N GLY A 150 22.47 -17.88 14.41
CA GLY A 150 21.82 -18.75 15.40
C GLY A 150 20.63 -19.56 14.87
N GLY A 151 20.46 -19.62 13.55
CA GLY A 151 19.46 -20.45 12.88
C GLY A 151 19.97 -21.81 12.43
N ASN A 152 19.20 -22.48 11.59
CA ASN A 152 19.55 -23.76 10.97
C ASN A 152 20.67 -23.58 9.92
N ASP A 153 21.39 -24.65 9.58
CA ASP A 153 22.34 -24.63 8.46
C ASP A 153 21.57 -24.64 7.12
N ALA A 154 21.15 -23.47 6.70
CA ALA A 154 20.38 -23.26 5.49
C ALA A 154 20.65 -21.86 4.91
N ALA A 155 20.60 -21.75 3.57
CA ALA A 155 20.77 -20.47 2.89
C ALA A 155 19.59 -19.53 3.20
N ILE A 156 19.89 -18.25 3.42
CA ILE A 156 18.88 -17.21 3.65
C ILE A 156 18.25 -16.79 2.31
N VAL A 157 16.94 -16.69 2.27
CA VAL A 157 16.18 -16.18 1.12
C VAL A 157 15.62 -14.80 1.44
N CYS A 158 16.26 -13.75 0.91
CA CYS A 158 15.87 -12.36 1.18
C CYS A 158 14.69 -11.95 0.32
N ILE A 159 13.55 -11.68 0.96
CA ILE A 159 12.34 -11.17 0.32
C ILE A 159 12.27 -9.67 0.57
N GLY A 160 12.12 -8.90 -0.49
CA GLY A 160 12.02 -7.46 -0.43
C GLY A 160 10.84 -6.89 -1.21
N ARG A 161 10.84 -5.58 -1.32
CA ARG A 161 9.82 -4.81 -2.01
C ARG A 161 10.42 -4.13 -3.25
N GLU A 162 9.56 -3.83 -4.19
CA GLU A 162 9.88 -3.03 -5.39
C GLU A 162 10.41 -1.62 -5.02
N ALA A 163 11.10 -0.97 -5.95
CA ALA A 163 11.71 0.34 -5.75
C ALA A 163 10.71 1.49 -5.43
N ALA A 164 9.42 1.31 -5.77
CA ALA A 164 8.37 2.29 -5.48
C ALA A 164 7.85 2.20 -4.03
N SER A 165 8.32 1.24 -3.23
CA SER A 165 7.86 0.97 -1.88
C SER A 165 8.49 1.90 -0.85
N GLY A 166 7.66 2.70 -0.15
CA GLY A 166 8.12 3.45 1.01
C GLY A 166 8.59 2.57 2.18
N THR A 167 8.12 1.30 2.27
CA THR A 167 8.64 0.35 3.26
C THR A 167 10.09 -0.02 2.95
N ARG A 168 10.41 -0.22 1.67
CA ARG A 168 11.79 -0.46 1.24
C ARG A 168 12.66 0.76 1.55
N ASP A 169 12.20 1.96 1.20
CA ASP A 169 12.95 3.18 1.48
C ASP A 169 13.30 3.30 2.98
N GLY A 170 12.29 3.18 3.86
CA GLY A 170 12.51 3.27 5.31
C GLY A 170 13.38 2.13 5.87
N PHE A 171 13.21 0.90 5.36
CA PHE A 171 14.04 -0.24 5.74
C PHE A 171 15.52 -0.04 5.36
N GLU A 172 15.77 0.31 4.09
CA GLU A 172 17.13 0.50 3.58
C GLU A 172 17.84 1.71 4.23
N GLU A 173 17.08 2.76 4.57
CA GLU A 173 17.61 3.91 5.29
C GLU A 173 18.09 3.54 6.69
N VAL A 174 17.24 2.90 7.49
CA VAL A 174 17.57 2.54 8.89
C VAL A 174 18.67 1.48 8.97
N THR A 175 18.69 0.54 8.03
CA THR A 175 19.73 -0.51 7.98
C THR A 175 21.03 -0.06 7.29
N GLY A 176 21.06 1.14 6.69
CA GLY A 176 22.21 1.65 5.95
C GLY A 176 22.52 0.87 4.67
N THR A 177 21.51 0.23 4.09
CA THR A 177 21.66 -0.66 2.93
C THR A 177 21.11 -0.08 1.63
N LYS A 178 20.85 1.22 1.57
CA LYS A 178 20.29 1.87 0.40
C LYS A 178 21.06 1.50 -0.87
N ASP A 179 20.32 1.02 -1.88
CA ASP A 179 20.83 0.58 -3.18
C ASP A 179 21.85 -0.58 -3.13
N LYS A 180 21.96 -1.29 -1.99
CA LYS A 180 22.93 -2.40 -1.79
C LYS A 180 22.27 -3.74 -1.52
N CYS A 181 20.95 -3.76 -1.29
CA CYS A 181 20.24 -4.99 -0.99
C CYS A 181 20.25 -5.97 -2.16
N GLN A 182 20.48 -7.24 -1.85
CA GLN A 182 20.44 -8.37 -2.77
C GLN A 182 19.19 -9.20 -2.49
N TYR A 183 18.09 -8.83 -3.14
CA TYR A 183 16.83 -9.52 -2.96
C TYR A 183 16.78 -10.79 -3.82
N SER A 184 16.30 -11.90 -3.23
CA SER A 184 15.95 -13.12 -3.96
C SER A 184 14.64 -12.93 -4.74
N GLN A 185 13.73 -12.12 -4.17
CA GLN A 185 12.47 -11.70 -4.80
C GLN A 185 12.14 -10.27 -4.38
N GLU A 186 11.63 -9.49 -5.33
CA GLU A 186 11.04 -8.18 -5.09
C GLU A 186 9.53 -8.27 -5.35
N LEU A 187 8.72 -7.88 -4.36
CA LEU A 187 7.27 -8.02 -4.38
C LEU A 187 6.58 -6.65 -4.33
N THR A 188 5.37 -6.58 -4.89
CA THR A 188 4.67 -5.30 -5.09
C THR A 188 3.77 -4.90 -3.93
N SER A 189 3.50 -5.81 -2.98
CA SER A 189 2.67 -5.49 -1.81
C SER A 189 3.25 -6.01 -0.50
N THR A 190 2.83 -5.41 0.62
CA THR A 190 3.16 -5.87 1.97
C THR A 190 2.56 -7.27 2.22
N GLY A 191 1.35 -7.51 1.75
CA GLY A 191 0.68 -8.81 1.89
C GLY A 191 1.44 -9.93 1.17
N ASP A 192 1.97 -9.68 -0.03
CA ASP A 192 2.76 -10.67 -0.77
C ASP A 192 4.05 -11.03 -0.03
N VAL A 193 4.71 -10.06 0.63
CA VAL A 193 5.89 -10.35 1.47
C VAL A 193 5.52 -11.28 2.62
N VAL A 194 4.45 -10.97 3.36
CA VAL A 194 3.97 -11.81 4.46
C VAL A 194 3.64 -13.23 3.96
N GLN A 195 2.92 -13.34 2.86
CA GLN A 195 2.55 -14.64 2.27
C GLN A 195 3.79 -15.43 1.83
N THR A 196 4.75 -14.79 1.17
CA THR A 196 5.96 -15.47 0.68
C THR A 196 6.83 -15.96 1.82
N VAL A 197 7.00 -15.15 2.88
CA VAL A 197 7.75 -15.54 4.08
C VAL A 197 7.04 -16.68 4.82
N SER A 198 5.72 -16.66 4.92
CA SER A 198 4.95 -17.72 5.56
C SER A 198 5.09 -19.07 4.86
N GLY A 199 5.30 -19.07 3.56
CA GLY A 199 5.48 -20.28 2.75
C GLY A 199 6.91 -20.83 2.66
N ASN A 200 7.92 -20.13 3.22
CA ASN A 200 9.32 -20.51 3.08
C ASN A 200 10.07 -20.44 4.42
N PRO A 201 10.42 -21.60 5.04
CA PRO A 201 11.16 -21.64 6.31
C PRO A 201 12.52 -20.92 6.31
N ASN A 202 13.11 -20.70 5.14
CA ASN A 202 14.40 -20.05 4.99
C ASN A 202 14.30 -18.57 4.62
N ALA A 203 13.08 -18.05 4.46
CA ALA A 203 12.88 -16.65 4.08
C ALA A 203 13.03 -15.69 5.26
N ILE A 204 13.55 -14.51 4.94
CA ILE A 204 13.47 -13.29 5.73
C ILE A 204 12.78 -12.21 4.89
N GLY A 205 11.91 -11.45 5.51
CA GLY A 205 11.23 -10.31 4.87
C GLY A 205 11.12 -9.14 5.84
N TYR A 206 10.57 -8.04 5.35
CA TYR A 206 10.19 -6.90 6.17
C TYR A 206 8.79 -6.41 5.79
N ALA A 207 8.01 -6.06 6.78
CA ALA A 207 6.63 -5.64 6.61
C ALA A 207 6.24 -4.61 7.68
N SER A 208 5.18 -3.84 7.44
CA SER A 208 4.53 -3.06 8.50
C SER A 208 4.15 -3.98 9.66
N VAL A 209 4.44 -3.57 10.90
CA VAL A 209 4.02 -4.31 12.10
C VAL A 209 2.51 -4.49 12.13
N ALA A 210 1.76 -3.50 11.66
CA ALA A 210 0.31 -3.60 11.49
C ALA A 210 -0.15 -4.77 10.60
N SER A 211 0.70 -5.22 9.66
CA SER A 211 0.40 -6.34 8.74
C SER A 211 0.87 -7.70 9.25
N VAL A 212 1.62 -7.75 10.34
CA VAL A 212 2.10 -9.02 10.92
C VAL A 212 0.92 -9.78 11.53
N ASN A 213 0.87 -11.08 11.28
CA ASN A 213 -0.14 -12.00 11.81
C ASN A 213 0.49 -13.35 12.15
N ASP A 214 -0.30 -14.31 12.63
CA ASP A 214 0.17 -15.62 13.09
C ASP A 214 0.84 -16.50 12.02
N SER A 215 0.73 -16.13 10.74
CA SER A 215 1.39 -16.87 9.65
C SER A 215 2.89 -16.60 9.54
N VAL A 216 3.39 -15.54 10.19
CA VAL A 216 4.80 -15.16 10.24
C VAL A 216 5.20 -14.76 11.65
N LYS A 217 6.50 -14.79 11.95
CA LYS A 217 7.05 -14.37 13.23
C LYS A 217 7.87 -13.11 13.05
N ALA A 218 7.54 -12.05 13.79
CA ALA A 218 8.42 -10.89 13.91
C ALA A 218 9.61 -11.22 14.81
N VAL A 219 10.81 -10.88 14.34
CA VAL A 219 12.07 -11.03 15.08
C VAL A 219 12.31 -9.77 15.90
N SER A 220 12.75 -9.94 17.15
CA SER A 220 13.21 -8.81 17.97
C SER A 220 14.47 -8.18 17.34
N ILE A 221 14.63 -6.89 17.53
CA ILE A 221 15.82 -6.17 17.10
C ILE A 221 16.56 -5.67 18.34
N GLN A 222 17.78 -6.21 18.55
CA GLN A 222 18.61 -5.88 19.71
C GLN A 222 17.86 -6.08 21.05
N GLY A 223 17.09 -7.17 21.14
CA GLY A 223 16.29 -7.53 22.30
C GLY A 223 14.93 -6.81 22.38
N VAL A 224 14.62 -5.88 21.47
CA VAL A 224 13.35 -5.14 21.46
C VAL A 224 12.36 -5.76 20.47
N THR A 225 11.24 -6.24 20.99
CA THR A 225 10.14 -6.76 20.17
C THR A 225 9.37 -5.60 19.52
N PRO A 226 9.00 -5.69 18.22
CA PRO A 226 8.21 -4.65 17.56
C PRO A 226 6.74 -4.70 18.02
N THR A 227 6.40 -3.91 19.02
CA THR A 227 5.04 -3.69 19.52
C THR A 227 4.67 -2.22 19.38
N THR A 228 3.38 -1.90 19.47
CA THR A 228 2.91 -0.51 19.47
C THR A 228 3.57 0.31 20.58
N GLU A 229 3.77 -0.27 21.76
CA GLU A 229 4.41 0.38 22.90
C GLU A 229 5.88 0.70 22.61
N THR A 230 6.66 -0.31 22.15
CA THR A 230 8.10 -0.12 21.88
C THR A 230 8.37 0.79 20.67
N ILE A 231 7.42 0.86 19.73
CA ILE A 231 7.44 1.82 18.62
C ILE A 231 7.14 3.22 19.15
N GLN A 232 6.10 3.37 19.98
CA GLN A 232 5.68 4.65 20.57
C GLN A 232 6.77 5.27 21.42
N ASP A 233 7.48 4.45 22.22
CA ASP A 233 8.55 4.90 23.09
C ASP A 233 9.89 5.10 22.36
N GLY A 234 9.93 4.76 21.05
CA GLY A 234 11.12 4.85 20.23
C GLY A 234 12.22 3.84 20.61
N GLU A 235 11.90 2.79 21.36
CA GLU A 235 12.81 1.70 21.68
C GLU A 235 13.07 0.83 20.43
N TYR A 236 12.00 0.46 19.71
CA TYR A 236 12.13 -0.24 18.43
C TYR A 236 12.60 0.74 17.35
N LYS A 237 13.78 0.51 16.79
CA LYS A 237 14.47 1.48 15.94
C LYS A 237 14.09 1.45 14.45
N ILE A 238 13.57 0.33 13.95
CA ILE A 238 13.19 0.22 12.53
C ILE A 238 11.74 0.69 12.38
N GLN A 239 11.56 2.00 12.30
CA GLN A 239 10.24 2.65 12.23
C GLN A 239 10.25 3.80 11.21
N ARG A 240 9.05 4.24 10.82
CA ARG A 240 8.85 5.29 9.83
C ARG A 240 7.48 5.96 10.01
N ASN A 241 7.29 7.07 9.31
CA ASN A 241 6.02 7.78 9.29
C ASN A 241 5.03 7.14 8.29
N PHE A 242 3.74 7.16 8.65
CA PHE A 242 2.62 7.08 7.73
C PHE A 242 2.13 8.49 7.42
N VAL A 243 2.05 8.82 6.15
CA VAL A 243 1.85 10.18 5.67
C VAL A 243 0.67 10.23 4.71
N LEU A 244 -0.27 11.13 4.96
CA LEU A 244 -1.26 11.56 3.98
C LEU A 244 -0.66 12.68 3.13
N VAL A 245 -0.79 12.54 1.82
CA VAL A 245 -0.20 13.47 0.85
C VAL A 245 -1.31 14.20 0.12
N THR A 246 -1.22 15.52 0.05
CA THR A 246 -2.15 16.38 -0.68
C THR A 246 -1.39 17.37 -1.56
N LYS A 247 -2.06 17.92 -2.56
CA LYS A 247 -1.49 18.94 -3.45
C LYS A 247 -1.56 20.33 -2.79
N LYS A 248 -0.46 21.10 -2.79
CA LYS A 248 -0.39 22.41 -2.11
C LYS A 248 -1.37 23.44 -2.65
N GLU A 249 -1.50 23.53 -3.97
CA GLU A 249 -2.25 24.60 -4.62
C GLU A 249 -3.66 24.19 -5.08
N ALA A 250 -4.07 22.95 -4.80
CA ALA A 250 -5.39 22.44 -5.14
C ALA A 250 -6.25 22.27 -3.88
N SER A 251 -7.43 22.85 -3.87
CA SER A 251 -8.41 22.55 -2.83
C SER A 251 -8.93 21.12 -3.02
N LEU A 252 -8.97 20.35 -1.95
CA LEU A 252 -9.69 19.08 -1.92
C LEU A 252 -11.19 19.34 -2.15
N SER A 253 -11.90 18.34 -2.65
CA SER A 253 -13.37 18.36 -2.60
C SER A 253 -13.84 18.45 -1.14
N ALA A 254 -15.06 18.92 -0.89
CA ALA A 254 -15.59 19.00 0.48
C ALA A 254 -15.49 17.63 1.19
N ALA A 255 -15.90 16.54 0.52
CA ALA A 255 -15.83 15.21 1.10
C ALA A 255 -14.39 14.75 1.37
N ALA A 256 -13.44 15.07 0.49
CA ALA A 256 -12.04 14.71 0.69
C ALA A 256 -11.38 15.54 1.81
N GLN A 257 -11.78 16.82 1.96
CA GLN A 257 -11.31 17.65 3.05
C GLN A 257 -11.85 17.16 4.39
N ASP A 258 -13.15 16.89 4.47
CA ASP A 258 -13.78 16.38 5.70
C ASP A 258 -13.18 15.04 6.15
N PHE A 259 -12.91 14.13 5.18
CA PHE A 259 -12.24 12.87 5.49
C PHE A 259 -10.77 13.10 5.91
N PHE A 260 -10.04 14.00 5.26
CA PHE A 260 -8.68 14.35 5.65
C PHE A 260 -8.64 14.93 7.06
N ASP A 261 -9.55 15.84 7.39
CA ASP A 261 -9.65 16.45 8.71
C ASP A 261 -9.99 15.40 9.79
N PHE A 262 -10.90 14.46 9.49
CA PHE A 262 -11.19 13.32 10.36
C PHE A 262 -9.92 12.46 10.58
N ALA A 263 -9.27 12.02 9.50
CA ALA A 263 -8.09 11.14 9.55
C ALA A 263 -6.88 11.78 10.26
N THR A 264 -6.82 13.11 10.28
CA THR A 264 -5.78 13.88 10.98
C THR A 264 -6.20 14.39 12.36
N SER A 265 -7.43 14.11 12.80
CA SER A 265 -7.97 14.53 14.11
C SER A 265 -7.62 13.53 15.22
N PRO A 266 -7.76 13.93 16.51
CA PRO A 266 -7.65 13.01 17.64
C PRO A 266 -8.70 11.87 17.62
N GLN A 267 -9.81 12.02 16.89
CA GLN A 267 -10.82 10.96 16.76
C GLN A 267 -10.28 9.73 16.04
N ALA A 268 -9.30 9.91 15.14
CA ALA A 268 -8.64 8.82 14.41
C ALA A 268 -7.68 7.99 15.29
N ASP A 269 -7.26 8.47 16.45
CA ASP A 269 -6.17 7.86 17.24
C ASP A 269 -6.50 6.43 17.70
N SER A 270 -7.74 6.19 18.13
CA SER A 270 -8.18 4.84 18.53
C SER A 270 -8.20 3.86 17.35
N LEU A 271 -8.65 4.31 16.18
CA LEU A 271 -8.71 3.51 14.95
C LEU A 271 -7.30 3.18 14.44
N ILE A 272 -6.39 4.15 14.49
CA ILE A 272 -4.98 3.96 14.13
C ILE A 272 -4.33 2.93 15.05
N THR A 273 -4.61 3.00 16.36
CA THR A 273 -4.10 2.04 17.34
C THR A 273 -4.67 0.64 17.10
N GLU A 274 -5.96 0.53 16.84
CA GLU A 274 -6.62 -0.74 16.51
C GLU A 274 -6.09 -1.36 15.21
N ALA A 275 -5.75 -0.53 14.25
CA ALA A 275 -5.09 -0.97 13.01
C ALA A 275 -3.65 -1.45 13.23
N GLY A 276 -3.06 -1.26 14.43
CA GLY A 276 -1.73 -1.71 14.80
C GLY A 276 -0.60 -0.70 14.51
N ALA A 277 -0.94 0.56 14.26
CA ALA A 277 0.01 1.67 14.14
C ALA A 277 -0.04 2.57 15.38
N VAL A 278 0.91 3.48 15.51
CA VAL A 278 1.00 4.41 16.63
C VAL A 278 0.57 5.80 16.18
N PRO A 279 -0.53 6.37 16.74
CA PRO A 279 -0.93 7.73 16.42
C PRO A 279 0.15 8.74 16.87
N ILE A 280 0.27 9.84 16.13
CA ILE A 280 1.19 10.91 16.51
C ILE A 280 0.67 11.64 17.75
N LYS A 281 1.58 12.14 18.59
CA LYS A 281 1.22 13.06 19.70
C LYS A 281 0.84 14.41 19.08
N ARG A 282 -0.41 14.82 19.28
CA ARG A 282 -0.96 16.11 18.83
C ARG A 282 -1.03 17.09 19.99
#